data_b20167b846de6a54ae6cd6cfdb3c083c
#
_entry.id   b20167b846de6a54ae6cd6cfdb3c083c
#
_cell.length_a   1.000
_cell.length_b   1.000
_cell.length_c   1.000
_cell.angle_alpha   90.00
_cell.angle_beta   90.00
_cell.angle_gamma   90.00
#
_symmetry.space_group_name_H-M   'P 1'
#
loop_
_entity.id
_entity.type
_entity.pdbx_description
1 polymer ?
#
loop_
_entity_poly.entity_id
_entity_poly.type
_entity_poly.pdbx_seq_one_letter_code
_entity_poly.pdbx_strand_id
1 'polypeptide(L)'
;MLIKDSQSESGHWYDQQGNTAYTTISKSGKIRSTTLADAKKNNLYPSVTTVLGVANKGLGLQRWMQQQAILAALTLPRLDGEEEKDWLSRVLSDSRSQGKDAAARGTAIHNIIESFFDGILLESVPTYCRNIENALQAAYGARAWLPEVSASHTELKFGGKVDLYAKADKIKGVPGVVVDFKTKEVPLDKVVPYDEHIMQMAAYRELLGLEGARCGIMFVNGLTNEVKLCEIPENELQKGLKCFFHLLRFFQLKSGL
;
A
#
# COMPACT_ATOMS: atom_id res chain seq x y z
N MET A 1 -21.22 -17.05 -21.35
CA MET A 1 -21.86 -15.76 -20.97
C MET A 1 -20.79 -14.83 -20.42
N LEU A 2 -20.57 -13.64 -21.01
CA LEU A 2 -19.58 -12.70 -20.48
C LEU A 2 -20.23 -11.93 -19.31
N ILE A 3 -19.80 -12.19 -18.09
CA ILE A 3 -20.22 -11.45 -16.92
C ILE A 3 -19.51 -10.09 -16.98
N LYS A 4 -20.24 -9.01 -17.21
CA LYS A 4 -19.72 -7.64 -17.04
C LYS A 4 -19.65 -7.36 -15.54
N ASP A 5 -18.43 -7.36 -15.00
CA ASP A 5 -18.19 -6.88 -13.63
C ASP A 5 -18.36 -5.35 -13.62
N SER A 6 -19.37 -4.87 -12.90
CA SER A 6 -19.69 -3.45 -12.76
C SER A 6 -19.05 -2.80 -11.53
N GLN A 7 -18.05 -3.46 -10.93
CA GLN A 7 -17.35 -2.87 -9.79
C GLN A 7 -16.53 -1.66 -10.27
N SER A 8 -16.94 -0.48 -9.85
CA SER A 8 -16.15 0.73 -10.00
C SER A 8 -14.83 0.54 -9.24
N GLU A 9 -13.70 0.68 -9.93
CA GLU A 9 -12.38 0.68 -9.29
C GLU A 9 -12.37 1.81 -8.24
N SER A 10 -12.48 1.46 -6.97
CA SER A 10 -12.32 2.40 -5.86
C SER A 10 -10.82 2.62 -5.68
N GLY A 11 -10.33 3.78 -6.09
CA GLY A 11 -8.96 4.21 -5.87
C GLY A 11 -8.83 5.01 -4.58
N HIS A 12 -7.61 5.13 -4.06
CA HIS A 12 -7.28 6.11 -3.04
C HIS A 12 -6.94 7.45 -3.71
N TRP A 13 -7.54 8.53 -3.20
CA TRP A 13 -7.48 9.85 -3.79
C TRP A 13 -7.00 10.90 -2.79
N TYR A 14 -6.39 11.95 -3.28
CA TYR A 14 -5.87 13.06 -2.50
C TYR A 14 -6.32 14.39 -3.12
N ASP A 15 -6.51 15.41 -2.30
CA ASP A 15 -6.68 16.77 -2.79
C ASP A 15 -5.32 17.43 -3.11
N GLN A 16 -5.36 18.67 -3.58
CA GLN A 16 -4.16 19.43 -3.95
C GLN A 16 -3.29 19.81 -2.73
N GLN A 17 -3.85 19.79 -1.53
CA GLN A 17 -3.18 20.06 -0.26
C GLN A 17 -2.56 18.80 0.37
N GLY A 18 -2.79 17.62 -0.23
CA GLY A 18 -2.31 16.33 0.26
C GLY A 18 -3.24 15.66 1.28
N ASN A 19 -4.44 16.20 1.50
CA ASN A 19 -5.42 15.54 2.37
C ASN A 19 -6.03 14.32 1.66
N THR A 20 -6.30 13.27 2.43
CA THR A 20 -6.96 12.07 1.91
C THR A 20 -8.40 12.35 1.54
N ALA A 21 -8.85 11.86 0.38
CA ALA A 21 -10.21 11.96 -0.13
C ALA A 21 -10.75 10.57 -0.50
N TYR A 22 -10.58 9.59 0.40
CA TYR A 22 -10.95 8.18 0.16
C TYR A 22 -12.45 7.94 0.17
N THR A 23 -13.20 8.80 0.84
CA THR A 23 -14.65 8.70 0.94
C THR A 23 -15.34 10.01 0.54
N THR A 24 -16.58 9.89 0.09
CA THR A 24 -17.46 11.03 -0.26
C THR A 24 -18.89 10.73 0.20
N ILE A 25 -19.71 11.78 0.27
CA ILE A 25 -21.13 11.65 0.62
C ILE A 25 -21.93 11.45 -0.66
N SER A 26 -22.73 10.39 -0.72
CA SER A 26 -23.67 10.13 -1.83
C SER A 26 -24.85 11.10 -1.82
N LYS A 27 -25.60 11.16 -2.92
CA LYS A 27 -26.85 11.96 -2.99
C LYS A 27 -27.88 11.58 -1.92
N SER A 28 -27.82 10.36 -1.40
CA SER A 28 -28.70 9.88 -0.32
C SER A 28 -28.15 10.14 1.09
N GLY A 29 -27.07 10.93 1.22
CA GLY A 29 -26.45 11.24 2.51
C GLY A 29 -25.56 10.13 3.10
N LYS A 30 -25.37 8.99 2.41
CA LYS A 30 -24.54 7.89 2.89
C LYS A 30 -23.06 8.10 2.49
N ILE A 31 -22.16 7.78 3.42
CA ILE A 31 -20.71 7.73 3.14
C ILE A 31 -20.42 6.55 2.20
N ARG A 32 -19.66 6.79 1.16
CA ARG A 32 -19.18 5.77 0.22
C ARG A 32 -17.75 6.06 -0.25
N SER A 33 -17.08 5.08 -0.82
CA SER A 33 -15.77 5.25 -1.44
C SER A 33 -15.83 6.27 -2.59
N THR A 34 -14.79 7.08 -2.70
CA THR A 34 -14.58 8.02 -3.81
C THR A 34 -14.29 7.24 -5.09
N THR A 35 -15.04 7.51 -6.13
CA THR A 35 -14.86 6.91 -7.47
C THR A 35 -14.02 7.79 -8.38
N LEU A 36 -13.60 7.26 -9.54
CA LEU A 36 -12.94 8.05 -10.58
C LEU A 36 -13.78 9.23 -11.05
N ALA A 37 -15.11 9.08 -11.13
CA ALA A 37 -16.01 10.16 -11.52
C ALA A 37 -16.01 11.30 -10.48
N ASP A 38 -15.98 10.96 -9.19
CA ASP A 38 -15.85 11.95 -8.12
C ASP A 38 -14.49 12.64 -8.17
N ALA A 39 -13.43 11.89 -8.42
CA ALA A 39 -12.07 12.42 -8.52
C ALA A 39 -11.95 13.44 -9.65
N LYS A 40 -12.51 13.15 -10.85
CA LYS A 40 -12.57 14.10 -11.96
C LYS A 40 -13.33 15.36 -11.60
N LYS A 41 -14.50 15.21 -10.99
CA LYS A 41 -15.35 16.35 -10.60
C LYS A 41 -14.67 17.26 -9.59
N ASN A 42 -13.90 16.71 -8.68
CA ASN A 42 -13.29 17.43 -7.56
C ASN A 42 -11.79 17.69 -7.77
N ASN A 43 -11.22 17.43 -8.96
CA ASN A 43 -9.81 17.58 -9.28
C ASN A 43 -8.88 16.87 -8.30
N LEU A 44 -9.23 15.63 -7.91
CA LEU A 44 -8.42 14.82 -7.01
C LEU A 44 -7.31 14.10 -7.76
N TYR A 45 -6.23 13.82 -7.06
CA TYR A 45 -5.06 13.12 -7.56
C TYR A 45 -5.07 11.65 -7.12
N PRO A 46 -4.69 10.70 -7.99
CA PRO A 46 -4.59 9.29 -7.62
C PRO A 46 -3.45 9.07 -6.62
N SER A 47 -3.61 8.10 -5.73
CA SER A 47 -2.51 7.65 -4.88
C SER A 47 -1.43 6.92 -5.69
N VAL A 48 -0.20 6.89 -5.13
CA VAL A 48 0.89 6.04 -5.65
C VAL A 48 0.40 4.60 -5.85
N THR A 49 -0.27 4.01 -4.87
CA THR A 49 -0.77 2.63 -4.95
C THR A 49 -1.89 2.44 -5.98
N THR A 50 -2.74 3.46 -6.20
CA THR A 50 -3.75 3.44 -7.28
C THR A 50 -3.06 3.44 -8.65
N VAL A 51 -2.02 4.24 -8.84
CA VAL A 51 -1.22 4.26 -10.07
C VAL A 51 -0.53 2.93 -10.30
N LEU A 52 0.13 2.37 -9.28
CA LEU A 52 0.79 1.06 -9.38
C LEU A 52 -0.18 -0.07 -9.69
N GLY A 53 -1.44 0.06 -9.27
CA GLY A 53 -2.50 -0.91 -9.54
C GLY A 53 -2.83 -1.11 -11.03
N VAL A 54 -2.35 -0.24 -11.95
CA VAL A 54 -2.53 -0.44 -13.40
C VAL A 54 -1.52 -1.43 -14.00
N ALA A 55 -0.41 -1.68 -13.29
CA ALA A 55 0.51 -2.74 -13.66
C ALA A 55 -0.15 -4.11 -13.41
N ASN A 56 0.18 -5.09 -14.26
CA ASN A 56 -0.32 -6.45 -14.05
C ASN A 56 0.18 -7.00 -12.71
N LYS A 57 -0.75 -7.56 -11.93
CA LYS A 57 -0.40 -8.35 -10.76
C LYS A 57 0.51 -9.51 -11.20
N GLY A 58 1.60 -9.73 -10.48
CA GLY A 58 2.56 -10.78 -10.82
C GLY A 58 1.88 -12.16 -10.98
N LEU A 59 2.41 -12.99 -11.88
CA LEU A 59 1.87 -14.34 -12.18
C LEU A 59 1.67 -15.20 -10.93
N GLY A 60 2.50 -15.04 -9.91
CA GLY A 60 2.39 -15.77 -8.64
C GLY A 60 1.09 -15.43 -7.89
N LEU A 61 0.75 -14.15 -7.78
CA LEU A 61 -0.50 -13.72 -7.14
C LEU A 61 -1.73 -14.17 -7.95
N GLN A 62 -1.68 -14.07 -9.28
CA GLN A 62 -2.78 -14.55 -10.13
C GLN A 62 -3.02 -16.06 -9.95
N ARG A 63 -1.96 -16.86 -9.96
CA ARG A 63 -2.04 -18.32 -9.71
C ARG A 63 -2.60 -18.60 -8.32
N TRP A 64 -2.13 -17.92 -7.30
CA TRP A 64 -2.65 -18.09 -5.94
C TRP A 64 -4.14 -17.77 -5.86
N MET A 65 -4.61 -16.66 -6.46
CA MET A 65 -6.03 -16.31 -6.50
C MET A 65 -6.88 -17.37 -7.22
N GLN A 66 -6.38 -17.91 -8.33
CA GLN A 66 -7.05 -19.01 -9.05
C GLN A 66 -7.12 -20.28 -8.20
N GLN A 67 -6.03 -20.64 -7.51
CA GLN A 67 -6.02 -21.79 -6.60
C GLN A 67 -7.01 -21.61 -5.44
N GLN A 68 -7.10 -20.42 -4.83
CA GLN A 68 -8.09 -20.16 -3.79
C GLN A 68 -9.54 -20.32 -4.32
N ALA A 69 -9.82 -19.83 -5.53
CA ALA A 69 -11.15 -19.99 -6.14
C ALA A 69 -11.50 -21.46 -6.41
N ILE A 70 -10.53 -22.27 -6.88
CA ILE A 70 -10.71 -23.70 -7.10
C ILE A 70 -10.95 -24.42 -5.76
N LEU A 71 -10.14 -24.15 -4.73
CA LEU A 71 -10.28 -24.74 -3.41
C LEU A 71 -11.65 -24.40 -2.79
N ALA A 72 -12.08 -23.14 -2.89
CA ALA A 72 -13.40 -22.73 -2.43
C ALA A 72 -14.53 -23.47 -3.17
N ALA A 73 -14.42 -23.64 -4.48
CA ALA A 73 -15.40 -24.39 -5.27
C ALA A 73 -15.48 -25.89 -4.88
N LEU A 74 -14.36 -26.49 -4.50
CA LEU A 74 -14.30 -27.88 -4.05
C LEU A 74 -14.89 -28.07 -2.64
N THR A 75 -14.77 -27.06 -1.77
CA THR A 75 -15.28 -27.12 -0.38
C THR A 75 -16.71 -26.60 -0.24
N LEU A 76 -17.21 -25.85 -1.20
CA LEU A 76 -18.54 -25.26 -1.23
C LEU A 76 -19.33 -25.77 -2.45
N PRO A 77 -19.81 -27.02 -2.45
CA PRO A 77 -20.59 -27.53 -3.56
C PRO A 77 -21.87 -26.72 -3.74
N ARG A 78 -22.40 -26.72 -4.96
CA ARG A 78 -23.69 -26.10 -5.26
C ARG A 78 -24.81 -26.79 -4.50
N LEU A 79 -25.65 -26.00 -3.85
CA LEU A 79 -26.82 -26.54 -3.11
C LEU A 79 -27.97 -26.87 -4.04
N ASP A 80 -28.82 -27.79 -3.61
CA ASP A 80 -30.03 -28.13 -4.38
C ASP A 80 -30.93 -26.91 -4.55
N GLY A 81 -31.27 -26.58 -5.81
CA GLY A 81 -32.07 -25.41 -6.14
C GLY A 81 -31.34 -24.06 -6.12
N GLU A 82 -30.03 -24.02 -5.79
CA GLU A 82 -29.22 -22.78 -5.83
C GLU A 82 -28.96 -22.37 -7.28
N GLU A 83 -29.22 -21.10 -7.61
CA GLU A 83 -28.87 -20.56 -8.91
C GLU A 83 -27.33 -20.50 -9.07
N GLU A 84 -26.85 -20.79 -10.29
CA GLU A 84 -25.40 -20.80 -10.59
C GLU A 84 -24.71 -19.49 -10.21
N LYS A 85 -25.36 -18.36 -10.44
CA LYS A 85 -24.86 -17.04 -10.10
C LYS A 85 -24.65 -16.86 -8.60
N ASP A 86 -25.57 -17.38 -7.78
CA ASP A 86 -25.50 -17.26 -6.32
C ASP A 86 -24.40 -18.17 -5.76
N TRP A 87 -24.29 -19.40 -6.28
CA TRP A 87 -23.19 -20.28 -5.98
C TRP A 87 -21.83 -19.67 -6.32
N LEU A 88 -21.64 -19.13 -7.55
CA LEU A 88 -20.43 -18.46 -7.96
C LEU A 88 -20.09 -17.27 -7.05
N SER A 89 -21.09 -16.48 -6.66
CA SER A 89 -20.91 -15.34 -5.73
C SER A 89 -20.40 -15.80 -4.36
N ARG A 90 -20.97 -16.91 -3.82
CA ARG A 90 -20.59 -17.53 -2.55
C ARG A 90 -19.16 -18.08 -2.61
N VAL A 91 -18.80 -18.81 -3.64
CA VAL A 91 -17.45 -19.36 -3.86
C VAL A 91 -16.41 -18.24 -3.99
N LEU A 92 -16.70 -17.20 -4.79
CA LEU A 92 -15.79 -16.07 -4.95
C LEU A 92 -15.64 -15.23 -3.66
N SER A 93 -16.71 -15.12 -2.86
CA SER A 93 -16.64 -14.46 -1.57
C SER A 93 -15.73 -15.21 -0.60
N ASP A 94 -15.87 -16.52 -0.52
CA ASP A 94 -15.06 -17.41 0.33
C ASP A 94 -13.59 -17.40 -0.11
N SER A 95 -13.31 -17.52 -1.40
CA SER A 95 -11.95 -17.51 -1.94
C SER A 95 -11.18 -16.20 -1.61
N ARG A 96 -11.89 -15.12 -1.34
CA ARG A 96 -11.33 -13.82 -0.98
C ARG A 96 -11.19 -13.60 0.54
N SER A 97 -11.79 -14.47 1.37
CA SER A 97 -11.81 -14.28 2.82
C SER A 97 -10.41 -14.25 3.43
N GLN A 98 -9.56 -15.22 3.09
CA GLN A 98 -8.17 -15.28 3.58
C GLN A 98 -7.37 -14.04 3.20
N GLY A 99 -7.55 -13.52 1.98
CA GLY A 99 -6.90 -12.27 1.56
C GLY A 99 -7.39 -11.05 2.35
N LYS A 100 -8.69 -10.99 2.68
CA LYS A 100 -9.27 -9.92 3.50
C LYS A 100 -8.75 -9.99 4.94
N ASP A 101 -8.67 -11.17 5.52
CA ASP A 101 -8.18 -11.37 6.88
C ASP A 101 -6.69 -11.00 6.97
N ALA A 102 -5.88 -11.39 5.99
CA ALA A 102 -4.48 -10.99 5.91
C ALA A 102 -4.33 -9.47 5.77
N ALA A 103 -5.16 -8.82 4.95
CA ALA A 103 -5.16 -7.36 4.80
C ALA A 103 -5.58 -6.66 6.10
N ALA A 104 -6.60 -7.17 6.81
CA ALA A 104 -7.04 -6.63 8.09
C ALA A 104 -5.95 -6.74 9.17
N ARG A 105 -5.26 -7.90 9.25
CA ARG A 105 -4.11 -8.06 10.15
C ARG A 105 -2.97 -7.12 9.79
N GLY A 106 -2.68 -6.95 8.50
CA GLY A 106 -1.69 -5.99 8.02
C GLY A 106 -2.01 -4.57 8.48
N THR A 107 -3.25 -4.12 8.27
CA THR A 107 -3.71 -2.80 8.72
C THR A 107 -3.58 -2.64 10.24
N ALA A 108 -3.94 -3.65 11.03
CA ALA A 108 -3.83 -3.59 12.49
C ALA A 108 -2.35 -3.43 12.93
N ILE A 109 -1.42 -4.14 12.29
CA ILE A 109 0.03 -4.01 12.57
C ILE A 109 0.52 -2.60 12.21
N HIS A 110 0.14 -2.05 11.04
CA HIS A 110 0.48 -0.69 10.64
C HIS A 110 -0.02 0.34 11.64
N ASN A 111 -1.28 0.27 12.09
CA ASN A 111 -1.85 1.20 13.07
C ASN A 111 -1.09 1.16 14.41
N ILE A 112 -0.64 -0.01 14.83
CA ILE A 112 0.16 -0.15 16.07
C ILE A 112 1.55 0.49 15.89
N ILE A 113 2.20 0.28 14.74
CA ILE A 113 3.51 0.87 14.44
C ILE A 113 3.39 2.40 14.35
N GLU A 114 2.35 2.91 13.68
CA GLU A 114 2.04 4.34 13.63
C GLU A 114 1.92 4.92 15.04
N SER A 115 1.05 4.34 15.88
CA SER A 115 0.84 4.77 17.27
C SER A 115 2.13 4.75 18.08
N PHE A 116 2.99 3.75 17.87
CA PHE A 116 4.28 3.64 18.54
C PHE A 116 5.22 4.79 18.16
N PHE A 117 5.33 5.14 16.87
CA PHE A 117 6.18 6.24 16.41
C PHE A 117 5.59 7.64 16.65
N ASP A 118 4.27 7.76 16.79
CA ASP A 118 3.59 8.97 17.26
C ASP A 118 3.76 9.21 18.77
N GLY A 119 4.33 8.25 19.48
CA GLY A 119 4.49 8.34 20.94
C GLY A 119 3.17 8.18 21.71
N ILE A 120 2.14 7.62 21.07
CA ILE A 120 0.87 7.30 21.73
C ILE A 120 1.10 6.17 22.73
N LEU A 121 0.60 6.34 23.96
CA LEU A 121 0.73 5.35 25.00
C LEU A 121 -0.09 4.10 24.66
N LEU A 122 0.59 3.01 24.32
CA LEU A 122 -0.02 1.71 24.12
C LEU A 122 -0.11 0.97 25.45
N GLU A 123 -1.20 0.23 25.69
CA GLU A 123 -1.35 -0.63 26.89
C GLU A 123 -0.23 -1.67 26.99
N SER A 124 0.17 -2.21 25.83
CA SER A 124 1.38 -3.02 25.69
C SER A 124 2.04 -2.73 24.35
N VAL A 125 3.36 -2.57 24.35
CA VAL A 125 4.15 -2.39 23.11
C VAL A 125 4.57 -3.75 22.59
N PRO A 126 4.08 -4.19 21.41
CA PRO A 126 4.52 -5.45 20.82
C PRO A 126 6.03 -5.48 20.57
N THR A 127 6.63 -6.65 20.72
CA THR A 127 8.09 -6.84 20.58
C THR A 127 8.59 -6.40 19.20
N TYR A 128 7.80 -6.62 18.14
CA TYR A 128 8.19 -6.18 16.79
C TYR A 128 8.38 -4.66 16.68
N CYS A 129 7.67 -3.82 17.44
CA CYS A 129 7.88 -2.37 17.43
C CYS A 129 9.29 -2.00 17.92
N ARG A 130 9.75 -2.64 19.02
CA ARG A 130 11.13 -2.45 19.52
C ARG A 130 12.16 -3.00 18.53
N ASN A 131 11.87 -4.13 17.89
CA ASN A 131 12.76 -4.70 16.88
C ASN A 131 12.87 -3.79 15.65
N ILE A 132 11.78 -3.14 15.23
CA ILE A 132 11.78 -2.11 14.17
C ILE A 132 12.66 -0.93 14.59
N GLU A 133 12.43 -0.36 15.76
CA GLU A 133 13.21 0.77 16.30
C GLU A 133 14.71 0.45 16.29
N ASN A 134 15.09 -0.71 16.80
CA ASN A 134 16.48 -1.17 16.84
C ASN A 134 17.08 -1.34 15.42
N ALA A 135 16.32 -1.92 14.49
CA ALA A 135 16.76 -2.09 13.11
C ALA A 135 16.96 -0.74 12.40
N LEU A 136 16.04 0.20 12.60
CA LEU A 136 16.14 1.56 12.05
C LEU A 136 17.31 2.33 12.68
N GLN A 137 17.49 2.23 13.99
CA GLN A 137 18.62 2.84 14.71
C GLN A 137 19.96 2.31 14.20
N ALA A 138 20.09 0.98 14.01
CA ALA A 138 21.30 0.36 13.50
C ALA A 138 21.63 0.79 12.07
N ALA A 139 20.63 0.90 11.19
CA ALA A 139 20.82 1.23 9.77
C ALA A 139 21.00 2.73 9.51
N TYR A 140 20.25 3.58 10.23
CA TYR A 140 20.14 5.01 9.92
C TYR A 140 20.57 5.94 11.04
N GLY A 141 20.94 5.39 12.22
CA GLY A 141 21.26 6.17 13.43
C GLY A 141 20.01 6.76 14.07
N ALA A 142 20.23 7.61 15.08
CA ALA A 142 19.15 8.30 15.77
C ALA A 142 18.45 9.31 14.84
N ARG A 143 17.13 9.22 14.73
CA ARG A 143 16.27 10.06 13.88
C ARG A 143 15.03 10.49 14.62
N ALA A 144 14.52 11.68 14.25
CA ALA A 144 13.14 12.07 14.53
C ALA A 144 12.25 11.50 13.40
N TRP A 145 11.53 10.45 13.71
CA TRP A 145 10.64 9.79 12.78
C TRP A 145 9.27 10.46 12.74
N LEU A 146 8.68 10.58 11.55
CA LEU A 146 7.36 11.13 11.30
C LEU A 146 6.52 10.04 10.61
N PRO A 147 5.54 9.45 11.30
CA PRO A 147 4.68 8.43 10.73
C PRO A 147 3.55 9.03 9.89
N GLU A 148 3.01 8.23 8.98
CA GLU A 148 1.74 8.43 8.27
C GLU A 148 1.58 9.80 7.57
N VAL A 149 2.65 10.30 6.96
CA VAL A 149 2.65 11.62 6.32
C VAL A 149 1.99 11.57 4.95
N SER A 150 0.88 12.31 4.82
CA SER A 150 0.17 12.49 3.55
C SER A 150 0.70 13.71 2.80
N ALA A 151 0.85 13.57 1.47
CA ALA A 151 1.27 14.65 0.58
C ALA A 151 0.66 14.49 -0.81
N SER A 152 0.73 15.58 -1.60
CA SER A 152 0.42 15.55 -3.04
C SER A 152 1.48 16.29 -3.84
N HIS A 153 1.77 15.78 -5.03
CA HIS A 153 2.65 16.42 -6.02
C HIS A 153 1.78 17.15 -7.04
N THR A 154 1.66 18.46 -6.92
CA THR A 154 0.71 19.27 -7.69
C THR A 154 1.02 19.33 -9.18
N GLU A 155 2.31 19.32 -9.58
CA GLU A 155 2.73 19.35 -10.98
C GLU A 155 2.47 18.01 -11.66
N LEU A 156 2.85 16.91 -11.03
CA LEU A 156 2.68 15.55 -11.57
C LEU A 156 1.30 14.96 -11.28
N LYS A 157 0.53 15.59 -10.39
CA LYS A 157 -0.85 15.22 -10.04
C LYS A 157 -0.99 13.79 -9.52
N PHE A 158 -0.23 13.46 -8.52
CA PHE A 158 -0.39 12.24 -7.73
C PHE A 158 -0.21 12.54 -6.24
N GLY A 159 -0.69 11.66 -5.38
CA GLY A 159 -0.56 11.81 -3.94
C GLY A 159 -0.20 10.50 -3.27
N GLY A 160 0.03 10.54 -1.98
CA GLY A 160 0.37 9.36 -1.21
C GLY A 160 0.43 9.64 0.28
N LYS A 161 0.40 8.56 1.04
CA LYS A 161 0.66 8.56 2.47
C LYS A 161 1.85 7.64 2.73
N VAL A 162 2.89 8.20 3.32
CA VAL A 162 4.16 7.52 3.60
C VAL A 162 4.13 6.99 5.01
N ASP A 163 4.39 5.70 5.20
CA ASP A 163 4.26 5.05 6.49
C ASP A 163 5.21 5.65 7.54
N LEU A 164 6.48 5.90 7.16
CA LEU A 164 7.45 6.48 8.07
C LEU A 164 8.54 7.22 7.30
N TYR A 165 8.88 8.45 7.74
CA TYR A 165 10.04 9.13 7.18
C TYR A 165 10.80 9.95 8.22
N ALA A 166 12.06 10.23 7.93
CA ALA A 166 12.89 11.16 8.68
C ALA A 166 13.51 12.20 7.76
N LYS A 167 13.45 13.47 8.19
CA LYS A 167 14.02 14.59 7.43
C LYS A 167 15.54 14.48 7.31
N ALA A 168 16.08 15.04 6.25
CA ALA A 168 17.52 15.24 6.12
C ALA A 168 18.02 16.25 7.16
N ASP A 169 19.19 15.99 7.76
CA ASP A 169 19.93 16.99 8.52
C ASP A 169 21.02 17.57 7.62
N LYS A 170 20.69 18.67 6.95
CA LYS A 170 21.60 19.35 6.01
C LYS A 170 22.85 19.89 6.68
N ILE A 171 22.80 20.23 7.96
CA ILE A 171 23.94 20.76 8.72
C ILE A 171 24.97 19.64 8.96
N LYS A 172 24.49 18.44 9.29
CA LYS A 172 25.34 17.27 9.51
C LYS A 172 25.62 16.46 8.25
N GLY A 173 25.07 16.85 7.10
CA GLY A 173 25.19 16.10 5.85
C GLY A 173 24.50 14.74 5.88
N VAL A 174 23.47 14.58 6.70
CA VAL A 174 22.77 13.30 6.88
C VAL A 174 21.54 13.26 5.98
N PRO A 175 21.42 12.29 5.05
CA PRO A 175 20.30 12.22 4.12
C PRO A 175 18.99 11.91 4.85
N GLY A 176 17.87 12.32 4.25
CA GLY A 176 16.54 11.86 4.68
C GLY A 176 16.39 10.36 4.53
N VAL A 177 15.36 9.81 5.15
CA VAL A 177 15.03 8.37 5.06
C VAL A 177 13.53 8.21 4.85
N VAL A 178 13.14 7.31 3.96
CA VAL A 178 11.75 6.90 3.73
C VAL A 178 11.64 5.40 3.97
N VAL A 179 10.69 4.97 4.78
CA VAL A 179 10.46 3.55 5.10
C VAL A 179 8.99 3.22 4.90
N ASP A 180 8.73 2.07 4.32
CA ASP A 180 7.39 1.51 4.16
C ASP A 180 7.35 0.12 4.81
N PHE A 181 6.25 -0.18 5.51
CA PHE A 181 6.08 -1.44 6.22
C PHE A 181 5.32 -2.45 5.36
N LYS A 182 5.79 -3.69 5.37
CA LYS A 182 5.12 -4.81 4.69
C LYS A 182 5.00 -6.00 5.63
N THR A 183 3.78 -6.39 5.94
CA THR A 183 3.54 -7.57 6.79
C THR A 183 3.69 -8.87 6.01
N LYS A 184 4.28 -9.86 6.65
CA LYS A 184 4.43 -11.23 6.12
C LYS A 184 4.19 -12.23 7.25
N GLU A 185 3.58 -13.38 6.91
CA GLU A 185 3.34 -14.50 7.85
C GLU A 185 4.26 -15.71 7.54
N VAL A 186 5.35 -15.45 6.82
CA VAL A 186 6.38 -16.44 6.47
C VAL A 186 7.72 -16.02 7.05
N PRO A 187 8.70 -16.94 7.22
CA PRO A 187 10.06 -16.58 7.63
C PRO A 187 10.65 -15.52 6.70
N LEU A 188 11.30 -14.49 7.27
CA LEU A 188 11.74 -13.32 6.50
C LEU A 188 13.11 -13.48 5.83
N ASP A 189 13.84 -14.57 6.09
CA ASP A 189 15.18 -14.81 5.55
C ASP A 189 15.26 -14.65 4.03
N LYS A 190 14.27 -15.19 3.29
CA LYS A 190 14.16 -15.17 1.83
C LYS A 190 13.27 -14.07 1.26
N VAL A 191 12.66 -13.24 2.13
CA VAL A 191 11.80 -12.16 1.67
C VAL A 191 12.65 -11.03 1.11
N VAL A 192 12.30 -10.53 -0.09
CA VAL A 192 12.95 -9.42 -0.76
C VAL A 192 11.91 -8.44 -1.31
N PRO A 193 12.25 -7.15 -1.50
CA PRO A 193 11.38 -6.21 -2.18
C PRO A 193 11.04 -6.66 -3.60
N TYR A 194 9.81 -6.42 -4.03
CA TYR A 194 9.37 -6.59 -5.41
C TYR A 194 9.52 -5.27 -6.17
N ASP A 195 9.49 -5.30 -7.51
CA ASP A 195 9.55 -4.10 -8.36
C ASP A 195 8.48 -3.07 -7.98
N GLU A 196 7.27 -3.52 -7.58
CA GLU A 196 6.19 -2.66 -7.11
C GLU A 196 6.56 -1.88 -5.84
N HIS A 197 7.25 -2.53 -4.89
CA HIS A 197 7.76 -1.86 -3.68
C HIS A 197 8.82 -0.82 -4.04
N ILE A 198 9.72 -1.13 -4.97
CA ILE A 198 10.78 -0.22 -5.42
C ILE A 198 10.17 1.02 -6.08
N MET A 199 9.18 0.83 -6.97
CA MET A 199 8.44 1.92 -7.60
C MET A 199 7.69 2.78 -6.56
N GLN A 200 7.06 2.15 -5.56
CA GLN A 200 6.36 2.83 -4.47
C GLN A 200 7.31 3.74 -3.68
N MET A 201 8.47 3.22 -3.28
CA MET A 201 9.46 3.97 -2.50
C MET A 201 10.05 5.12 -3.30
N ALA A 202 10.36 4.90 -4.57
CA ALA A 202 10.85 5.94 -5.46
C ALA A 202 9.82 7.07 -5.65
N ALA A 203 8.53 6.71 -5.80
CA ALA A 203 7.43 7.67 -5.89
C ALA A 203 7.22 8.44 -4.59
N TYR A 204 7.33 7.81 -3.43
CA TYR A 204 7.23 8.48 -2.14
C TYR A 204 8.39 9.44 -1.89
N ARG A 205 9.61 9.07 -2.27
CA ARG A 205 10.77 9.96 -2.21
C ARG A 205 10.58 11.22 -3.06
N GLU A 206 10.07 11.06 -4.29
CA GLU A 206 9.72 12.17 -5.19
C GLU A 206 8.60 13.03 -4.61
N LEU A 207 7.52 12.41 -4.13
CA LEU A 207 6.36 13.07 -3.53
C LEU A 207 6.74 14.01 -2.38
N LEU A 208 7.70 13.62 -1.55
CA LEU A 208 8.17 14.39 -0.40
C LEU A 208 9.29 15.38 -0.77
N GLY A 209 9.76 15.44 -2.02
CA GLY A 209 10.88 16.28 -2.44
C GLY A 209 12.19 15.94 -1.72
N LEU A 210 12.40 14.68 -1.36
CA LEU A 210 13.55 14.20 -0.58
C LEU A 210 14.64 13.65 -1.49
N GLU A 211 15.18 14.49 -2.37
CA GLU A 211 16.28 14.08 -3.24
C GLU A 211 17.45 13.54 -2.40
N GLY A 212 18.01 12.40 -2.83
CA GLY A 212 19.10 11.71 -2.13
C GLY A 212 18.70 11.01 -0.82
N ALA A 213 17.42 10.98 -0.44
CA ALA A 213 16.97 10.22 0.72
C ALA A 213 17.17 8.71 0.50
N ARG A 214 17.61 8.01 1.55
CA ARG A 214 17.67 6.55 1.58
C ARG A 214 16.26 5.98 1.71
N CYS A 215 16.00 4.87 1.03
CA CYS A 215 14.69 4.22 1.02
C CYS A 215 14.81 2.76 1.46
N GLY A 216 13.89 2.30 2.30
CA GLY A 216 13.89 0.92 2.77
C GLY A 216 12.48 0.35 2.93
N ILE A 217 12.37 -0.97 2.73
CA ILE A 217 11.17 -1.74 3.08
C ILE A 217 11.46 -2.49 4.38
N MET A 218 10.64 -2.26 5.38
CA MET A 218 10.65 -2.99 6.64
C MET A 218 9.62 -4.11 6.59
N PHE A 219 10.05 -5.33 6.40
CA PHE A 219 9.19 -6.50 6.52
C PHE A 219 8.99 -6.83 8.01
N VAL A 220 7.74 -7.12 8.38
CA VAL A 220 7.33 -7.41 9.75
C VAL A 220 6.52 -8.70 9.78
N ASN A 221 6.94 -9.66 10.58
CA ASN A 221 6.16 -10.85 10.92
C ASN A 221 5.52 -10.64 12.30
N GLY A 222 4.24 -10.30 12.32
CA GLY A 222 3.51 -10.04 13.57
C GLY A 222 3.31 -11.26 14.46
N LEU A 223 3.48 -12.49 13.93
CA LEU A 223 3.36 -13.74 14.69
C LEU A 223 4.66 -14.09 15.42
N THR A 224 5.80 -13.92 14.76
CA THR A 224 7.12 -14.28 15.30
C THR A 224 7.88 -13.09 15.89
N ASN A 225 7.37 -11.86 15.68
CA ASN A 225 8.05 -10.59 15.99
C ASN A 225 9.36 -10.36 15.20
N GLU A 226 9.62 -11.18 14.17
CA GLU A 226 10.77 -11.01 13.29
C GLU A 226 10.59 -9.76 12.43
N VAL A 227 11.68 -9.00 12.23
CA VAL A 227 11.71 -7.84 11.33
C VAL A 227 12.91 -7.93 10.42
N LYS A 228 12.77 -7.46 9.18
CA LYS A 228 13.86 -7.42 8.21
C LYS A 228 13.80 -6.11 7.42
N LEU A 229 14.81 -5.28 7.60
CA LEU A 229 14.98 -4.08 6.78
C LEU A 229 15.74 -4.44 5.49
N CYS A 230 15.13 -4.08 4.36
CA CYS A 230 15.75 -4.19 3.04
C CYS A 230 15.91 -2.78 2.48
N GLU A 231 17.13 -2.25 2.49
CA GLU A 231 17.43 -0.97 1.85
C GLU A 231 17.46 -1.12 0.33
N ILE A 232 16.92 -0.14 -0.38
CA ILE A 232 16.83 -0.15 -1.84
C ILE A 232 18.00 0.65 -2.41
N PRO A 233 18.85 0.06 -3.28
CA PRO A 233 19.95 0.76 -3.92
C PRO A 233 19.48 1.93 -4.78
N GLU A 234 20.30 2.98 -4.88
CA GLU A 234 19.96 4.20 -5.63
C GLU A 234 19.66 3.94 -7.11
N ASN A 235 20.41 3.08 -7.77
CA ASN A 235 20.16 2.70 -9.16
C ASN A 235 18.79 2.05 -9.36
N GLU A 236 18.32 1.24 -8.40
CA GLU A 236 17.00 0.63 -8.44
C GLU A 236 15.90 1.67 -8.16
N LEU A 237 16.13 2.61 -7.26
CA LEU A 237 15.18 3.71 -7.02
C LEU A 237 15.01 4.59 -8.27
N GLN A 238 16.11 4.92 -8.95
CA GLN A 238 16.06 5.70 -10.19
C GLN A 238 15.30 4.97 -11.30
N LYS A 239 15.54 3.66 -11.44
CA LYS A 239 14.79 2.81 -12.38
C LYS A 239 13.31 2.75 -12.00
N GLY A 240 13.01 2.52 -10.72
CA GLY A 240 11.65 2.47 -10.18
C GLY A 240 10.88 3.77 -10.41
N LEU A 241 11.52 4.92 -10.23
CA LEU A 241 10.91 6.23 -10.49
C LEU A 241 10.52 6.40 -11.97
N LYS A 242 11.40 6.03 -12.89
CA LYS A 242 11.11 6.07 -14.33
C LYS A 242 9.91 5.17 -14.67
N CYS A 243 9.88 3.94 -14.14
CA CYS A 243 8.75 3.03 -14.32
C CYS A 243 7.45 3.62 -13.75
N PHE A 244 7.50 4.19 -12.55
CA PHE A 244 6.34 4.85 -11.94
C PHE A 244 5.80 6.01 -12.80
N PHE A 245 6.65 6.86 -13.37
CA PHE A 245 6.22 7.94 -14.24
C PHE A 245 5.53 7.44 -15.51
N HIS A 246 5.99 6.35 -16.10
CA HIS A 246 5.28 5.73 -17.23
C HIS A 246 3.91 5.19 -16.84
N LEU A 247 3.78 4.55 -15.67
CA LEU A 247 2.50 4.08 -15.14
C LEU A 247 1.57 5.25 -14.81
N LEU A 248 2.09 6.31 -14.20
CA LEU A 248 1.32 7.53 -13.90
C LEU A 248 0.78 8.15 -15.18
N ARG A 249 1.60 8.31 -16.20
CA ARG A 249 1.17 8.84 -17.49
C ARG A 249 0.12 7.96 -18.17
N PHE A 250 0.33 6.65 -18.14
CA PHE A 250 -0.64 5.69 -18.64
C PHE A 250 -1.97 5.79 -17.88
N PHE A 251 -1.93 5.84 -16.54
CA PHE A 251 -3.12 6.01 -15.71
C PHE A 251 -3.88 7.29 -16.06
N GLN A 252 -3.19 8.43 -16.16
CA GLN A 252 -3.79 9.72 -16.49
C GLN A 252 -4.48 9.69 -17.86
N LEU A 253 -3.81 9.16 -18.89
CA LEU A 253 -4.37 9.03 -20.24
C LEU A 253 -5.59 8.11 -20.26
N LYS A 254 -5.49 6.93 -19.63
CA LYS A 254 -6.58 5.94 -19.55
C LYS A 254 -7.78 6.49 -18.80
N SER A 255 -7.54 7.19 -17.68
CA SER A 255 -8.59 7.72 -16.83
C SER A 255 -9.14 9.07 -17.28
N GLY A 256 -8.41 9.83 -18.10
CA GLY A 256 -8.77 11.18 -18.52
C GLY A 256 -8.65 12.21 -17.38
N LEU A 257 -7.63 12.09 -16.53
CA LEU A 257 -7.27 13.00 -15.44
C LEU A 257 -6.15 13.95 -15.84
#